data_63ea0aa3e50c4dc3189766c95899bc4e
#
_entry.id   63ea0aa3e50c4dc3189766c95899bc4e
#
_cell.length_a   1.000
_cell.length_b   1.000
_cell.length_c   1.000
_cell.angle_alpha   90.00
_cell.angle_beta   90.00
_cell.angle_gamma   90.00
#
_symmetry.space_group_name_H-M   'P 1'
#
loop_
_entity.id
_entity.type
_entity.pdbx_description
1 polymer ?
#
loop_
_entity_poly.entity_id
_entity_poly.type
_entity_poly.pdbx_seq_one_letter_code
_entity_poly.pdbx_strand_id
1 'polypeptide(L)'
;MQHEMIPLFSVPLIKMNIGEMDQVSRAWIRGLDYPSQRTGTDHSDDDLPMMNRGMKILEKPQMKDLRYKIQNALNYFVDDVLGVVQNFQITTSWVNKTSKSEYIDKHSHPNSIISGVYYVDTTRKCAPIIF
;
A
#
# COMPACT_ATOMS: atom_id res chain seq x y z
N MET A 1 -4.10 13.65 -41.71
CA MET A 1 -4.41 14.43 -40.49
C MET A 1 -3.37 14.05 -39.44
N GLN A 2 -2.57 15.00 -38.99
CA GLN A 2 -1.74 14.79 -37.81
C GLN A 2 -2.57 15.16 -36.59
N HIS A 3 -2.62 14.29 -35.57
CA HIS A 3 -3.30 14.58 -34.29
C HIS A 3 -2.36 14.17 -33.14
N GLU A 4 -2.43 14.94 -32.10
CA GLU A 4 -1.72 14.69 -30.85
C GLU A 4 -2.75 14.38 -29.75
N MET A 5 -2.50 13.32 -28.98
CA MET A 5 -3.34 12.99 -27.81
C MET A 5 -2.69 13.58 -26.57
N ILE A 6 -3.40 14.53 -25.95
CA ILE A 6 -2.95 15.17 -24.71
C ILE A 6 -3.78 14.62 -23.56
N PRO A 7 -3.24 13.78 -22.67
CA PRO A 7 -3.95 13.27 -21.49
C PRO A 7 -4.09 14.41 -20.45
N LEU A 8 -5.28 14.97 -20.33
CA LEU A 8 -5.52 16.10 -19.41
C LEU A 8 -5.75 15.68 -17.95
N PHE A 9 -6.22 14.44 -17.72
CA PHE A 9 -6.61 13.97 -16.39
C PHE A 9 -6.13 12.53 -16.14
N SER A 10 -4.91 12.20 -16.55
CA SER A 10 -4.34 10.89 -16.27
C SER A 10 -3.89 10.79 -14.81
N VAL A 11 -4.33 9.75 -14.13
CA VAL A 11 -3.79 9.37 -12.82
C VAL A 11 -2.73 8.29 -13.08
N PRO A 12 -1.45 8.61 -12.89
CA PRO A 12 -0.38 7.65 -13.14
C PRO A 12 -0.41 6.53 -12.10
N LEU A 13 -0.27 5.30 -12.58
CA LEU A 13 -0.08 4.11 -11.76
C LEU A 13 1.24 3.48 -12.15
N ILE A 14 2.12 3.22 -11.19
CA ILE A 14 3.36 2.51 -11.41
C ILE A 14 3.37 1.17 -10.66
N LYS A 15 3.87 0.13 -11.31
CA LYS A 15 4.14 -1.17 -10.70
C LYS A 15 5.62 -1.44 -10.78
N MET A 16 6.25 -1.62 -9.63
CA MET A 16 7.68 -1.85 -9.52
C MET A 16 7.99 -3.14 -8.76
N ASN A 17 9.08 -3.80 -9.15
CA ASN A 17 9.67 -4.84 -8.33
C ASN A 17 10.79 -4.23 -7.48
N ILE A 18 10.53 -4.07 -6.19
CA ILE A 18 11.50 -3.51 -5.23
C ILE A 18 12.27 -4.60 -4.46
N GLY A 19 12.13 -5.84 -4.92
CA GLY A 19 12.75 -7.00 -4.28
C GLY A 19 11.91 -7.57 -3.13
N GLU A 20 12.36 -8.70 -2.64
CA GLU A 20 11.70 -9.40 -1.54
C GLU A 20 12.02 -8.75 -0.19
N MET A 21 11.08 -8.91 0.74
CA MET A 21 11.29 -8.63 2.15
C MET A 21 12.24 -9.66 2.76
N ASP A 22 13.12 -9.22 3.65
CA ASP A 22 13.97 -10.12 4.41
C ASP A 22 13.16 -11.04 5.33
N GLN A 23 13.77 -12.17 5.74
CA GLN A 23 13.07 -13.19 6.51
C GLN A 23 12.67 -12.73 7.92
N VAL A 24 13.46 -11.87 8.54
CA VAL A 24 13.18 -11.33 9.89
C VAL A 24 11.95 -10.43 9.85
N SER A 25 11.91 -9.49 8.92
CA SER A 25 10.78 -8.61 8.69
C SER A 25 9.51 -9.39 8.34
N ARG A 26 9.63 -10.40 7.47
CA ARG A 26 8.51 -11.25 7.07
C ARG A 26 7.96 -12.07 8.26
N ALA A 27 8.84 -12.67 9.06
CA ALA A 27 8.44 -13.41 10.25
C ALA A 27 7.74 -12.49 11.28
N TRP A 28 8.26 -11.30 11.47
CA TRP A 28 7.67 -10.31 12.37
C TRP A 28 6.26 -9.90 11.91
N ILE A 29 6.06 -9.57 10.62
CA ILE A 29 4.74 -9.25 10.08
C ILE A 29 3.75 -10.43 10.25
N ARG A 30 4.19 -11.66 9.97
CA ARG A 30 3.33 -12.85 10.11
C ARG A 30 2.93 -13.12 11.55
N GLY A 31 3.75 -12.71 12.51
CA GLY A 31 3.48 -12.84 13.95
C GLY A 31 2.63 -11.74 14.54
N LEU A 32 2.24 -10.71 13.79
CA LEU A 32 1.31 -9.68 14.25
C LEU A 32 -0.09 -10.27 14.45
N ASP A 33 -0.80 -9.71 15.42
CA ASP A 33 -2.22 -10.01 15.58
C ASP A 33 -3.03 -9.30 14.49
N TYR A 34 -3.86 -10.05 13.80
CA TYR A 34 -4.74 -9.56 12.73
C TYR A 34 -6.17 -9.81 13.13
N PRO A 35 -6.90 -8.80 13.60
CA PRO A 35 -8.33 -8.94 13.83
C PRO A 35 -9.02 -9.33 12.53
N SER A 36 -10.02 -10.21 12.61
CA SER A 36 -10.81 -10.64 11.46
C SER A 36 -11.35 -9.44 10.72
N GLN A 37 -11.08 -9.39 9.43
CA GLN A 37 -11.79 -8.46 8.55
C GLN A 37 -13.19 -9.00 8.33
N ARG A 38 -14.22 -8.18 8.54
CA ARG A 38 -15.59 -8.62 8.36
C ARG A 38 -15.85 -8.92 6.89
N THR A 39 -16.50 -10.05 6.65
CA THR A 39 -17.13 -10.38 5.37
C THR A 39 -18.55 -9.85 5.41
N GLY A 40 -18.93 -8.96 4.50
CA GLY A 40 -20.32 -8.54 4.35
C GLY A 40 -20.58 -7.04 4.55
N THR A 41 -21.79 -6.66 4.28
CA THR A 41 -22.30 -5.30 4.03
C THR A 41 -22.61 -4.48 5.28
N ASP A 42 -22.08 -4.83 6.44
CA ASP A 42 -22.38 -4.10 7.67
C ASP A 42 -21.39 -2.92 7.80
N HIS A 43 -21.79 -1.80 7.24
CA HIS A 43 -21.02 -0.56 7.15
C HIS A 43 -21.17 0.31 8.40
N SER A 44 -20.73 -0.14 9.55
CA SER A 44 -20.43 0.82 10.60
C SER A 44 -18.96 1.23 10.46
N ASP A 45 -18.72 2.48 10.10
CA ASP A 45 -17.38 3.08 9.98
C ASP A 45 -16.52 2.95 11.26
N ASP A 46 -17.16 2.62 12.38
CA ASP A 46 -16.54 2.49 13.69
C ASP A 46 -15.84 1.14 13.92
N ASP A 47 -16.11 0.14 13.07
CA ASP A 47 -15.65 -1.24 13.27
C ASP A 47 -14.48 -1.67 12.36
N LEU A 48 -13.88 -0.75 11.63
CA LEU A 48 -12.64 -1.05 10.90
C LEU A 48 -11.54 -1.36 11.92
N PRO A 49 -10.76 -2.43 11.72
CA PRO A 49 -9.76 -2.84 12.70
C PRO A 49 -8.77 -1.70 12.98
N MET A 50 -9.02 -0.98 14.06
CA MET A 50 -8.24 0.19 14.48
C MET A 50 -6.77 -0.16 14.79
N MET A 51 -6.45 -1.43 15.00
CA MET A 51 -5.11 -1.88 15.39
C MET A 51 -4.03 -1.55 14.37
N ASN A 52 -4.36 -1.39 13.10
CA ASN A 52 -3.35 -1.13 12.07
C ASN A 52 -3.28 0.33 11.60
N ARG A 53 -4.32 1.14 11.79
CA ARG A 53 -4.33 2.53 11.31
C ARG A 53 -3.33 3.45 12.01
N GLY A 54 -3.00 3.19 13.26
CA GLY A 54 -2.05 4.01 14.04
C GLY A 54 -0.66 3.41 14.19
N MET A 55 -0.40 2.22 13.68
CA MET A 55 0.83 1.49 14.02
C MET A 55 2.07 1.97 13.30
N LYS A 56 1.96 2.76 12.23
CA LYS A 56 3.11 3.21 11.45
C LYS A 56 4.13 2.07 11.26
N ILE A 57 3.66 0.98 10.66
CA ILE A 57 4.40 -0.28 10.54
C ILE A 57 5.81 -0.07 10.02
N LEU A 58 5.98 0.78 9.01
CA LEU A 58 7.28 1.05 8.41
C LEU A 58 8.23 1.84 9.33
N GLU A 59 7.77 2.37 10.44
CA GLU A 59 8.64 3.01 11.45
C GLU A 59 9.22 2.00 12.45
N LYS A 60 8.76 0.75 12.43
CA LYS A 60 9.28 -0.28 13.31
C LYS A 60 10.71 -0.70 12.90
N PRO A 61 11.61 -0.95 13.87
CA PRO A 61 12.99 -1.34 13.56
C PRO A 61 13.11 -2.52 12.60
N GLN A 62 12.20 -3.49 12.72
CA GLN A 62 12.15 -4.67 11.87
C GLN A 62 11.84 -4.35 10.41
N MET A 63 11.23 -3.19 10.14
CA MET A 63 10.81 -2.76 8.80
C MET A 63 11.80 -1.83 8.11
N LYS A 64 12.96 -1.58 8.70
CA LYS A 64 13.94 -0.60 8.21
C LYS A 64 14.34 -0.84 6.75
N ASP A 65 14.63 -2.08 6.36
CA ASP A 65 15.01 -2.43 5.00
C ASP A 65 13.84 -2.20 4.02
N LEU A 66 12.66 -2.69 4.36
CA LEU A 66 11.46 -2.48 3.54
C LEU A 66 11.12 -0.98 3.41
N ARG A 67 11.17 -0.25 4.51
CA ARG A 67 10.94 1.21 4.49
C ARG A 67 11.90 1.91 3.52
N TYR A 68 13.19 1.55 3.55
CA TYR A 68 14.19 2.10 2.64
C TYR A 68 13.85 1.80 1.18
N LYS A 69 13.50 0.55 0.86
CA LYS A 69 13.10 0.14 -0.49
C LYS A 69 11.86 0.89 -0.99
N ILE A 70 10.84 1.01 -0.15
CA ILE A 70 9.60 1.73 -0.50
C ILE A 70 9.88 3.22 -0.66
N GLN A 71 10.69 3.84 0.20
CA GLN A 71 11.04 5.25 0.07
C GLN A 71 11.80 5.53 -1.23
N ASN A 72 12.73 4.65 -1.62
CA ASN A 72 13.42 4.79 -2.91
C ASN A 72 12.46 4.65 -4.10
N ALA A 73 11.52 3.73 -4.02
CA ALA A 73 10.49 3.58 -5.05
C ALA A 73 9.57 4.81 -5.13
N LEU A 74 9.23 5.39 -3.99
CA LEU A 74 8.47 6.65 -3.92
C LEU A 74 9.24 7.81 -4.53
N ASN A 75 10.52 7.95 -4.19
CA ASN A 75 11.36 9.01 -4.75
C ASN A 75 11.45 8.87 -6.27
N TYR A 76 11.73 7.67 -6.78
CA TYR A 76 11.73 7.42 -8.23
C TYR A 76 10.40 7.81 -8.88
N PHE A 77 9.29 7.44 -8.28
CA PHE A 77 7.96 7.79 -8.81
C PHE A 77 7.74 9.31 -8.85
N VAL A 78 8.12 10.00 -7.79
CA VAL A 78 7.96 11.47 -7.69
C VAL A 78 8.90 12.19 -8.66
N ASP A 79 10.17 11.83 -8.65
CA ASP A 79 11.21 12.56 -9.40
C ASP A 79 11.17 12.23 -10.90
N ASP A 80 11.17 10.92 -11.23
CA ASP A 80 11.33 10.46 -12.62
C ASP A 80 10.01 10.33 -13.38
N VAL A 81 8.92 9.97 -12.69
CA VAL A 81 7.62 9.76 -13.35
C VAL A 81 6.73 10.99 -13.28
N LEU A 82 6.63 11.61 -12.11
CA LEU A 82 5.80 12.80 -11.93
C LEU A 82 6.54 14.12 -12.25
N GLY A 83 7.87 14.11 -12.25
CA GLY A 83 8.70 15.30 -12.48
C GLY A 83 8.54 16.37 -11.39
N VAL A 84 8.24 15.97 -10.15
CA VAL A 84 8.00 16.86 -9.03
C VAL A 84 9.25 16.99 -8.18
N VAL A 85 9.79 18.20 -8.08
CA VAL A 85 11.00 18.49 -7.30
C VAL A 85 10.64 18.79 -5.84
N GLN A 86 10.11 17.80 -5.13
CA GLN A 86 9.76 17.92 -3.72
C GLN A 86 10.01 16.60 -2.98
N ASN A 87 10.43 16.69 -1.72
CA ASN A 87 10.63 15.51 -0.89
C ASN A 87 9.30 14.99 -0.35
N PHE A 88 8.94 13.78 -0.76
CA PHE A 88 7.81 13.06 -0.21
C PHE A 88 8.27 12.08 0.87
N GLN A 89 7.48 11.97 1.92
CA GLN A 89 7.76 11.06 3.03
C GLN A 89 6.57 10.15 3.29
N ILE A 90 6.88 8.92 3.70
CA ILE A 90 5.85 7.98 4.14
C ILE A 90 5.37 8.43 5.51
N THR A 91 4.12 8.85 5.59
CA THR A 91 3.51 9.37 6.82
C THR A 91 2.70 8.33 7.57
N THR A 92 2.12 7.38 6.85
CA THR A 92 1.25 6.35 7.42
C THR A 92 1.52 5.02 6.74
N SER A 93 1.45 3.94 7.51
CA SER A 93 1.63 2.60 6.98
C SER A 93 0.96 1.57 7.89
N TRP A 94 0.30 0.59 7.30
CA TRP A 94 -0.35 -0.51 8.01
C TRP A 94 -0.24 -1.79 7.20
N VAL A 95 -0.62 -2.92 7.80
CA VAL A 95 -0.66 -4.22 7.14
C VAL A 95 -2.07 -4.79 7.23
N ASN A 96 -2.54 -5.29 6.12
CA ASN A 96 -3.78 -6.03 6.02
C ASN A 96 -3.47 -7.51 5.73
N LYS A 97 -4.24 -8.39 6.35
CA LYS A 97 -4.25 -9.81 6.04
C LYS A 97 -5.67 -10.19 5.71
N THR A 98 -5.89 -10.68 4.52
CA THR A 98 -7.19 -11.18 4.06
C THR A 98 -7.14 -12.69 3.89
N SER A 99 -8.17 -13.36 4.37
CA SER A 99 -8.40 -14.80 4.20
C SER A 99 -9.34 -15.06 3.03
N LYS A 100 -9.63 -16.33 2.76
CA LYS A 100 -10.59 -16.71 1.73
C LYS A 100 -11.97 -16.09 2.02
N SER A 101 -12.57 -15.46 1.04
CA SER A 101 -13.86 -14.77 1.10
C SER A 101 -13.86 -13.44 1.88
N GLU A 102 -12.72 -12.98 2.35
CA GLU A 102 -12.58 -11.64 2.89
C GLU A 102 -12.15 -10.66 1.80
N TYR A 103 -12.62 -9.43 1.90
CA TYR A 103 -12.24 -8.34 1.00
C TYR A 103 -12.17 -7.02 1.76
N ILE A 104 -11.51 -6.07 1.17
CA ILE A 104 -11.45 -4.70 1.65
C ILE A 104 -12.32 -3.87 0.73
N ASP A 105 -13.31 -3.20 1.28
CA ASP A 105 -14.20 -2.33 0.54
C ASP A 105 -13.45 -1.19 -0.16
N LYS A 106 -14.08 -0.69 -1.21
CA LYS A 106 -13.61 0.51 -1.90
C LYS A 106 -13.57 1.68 -0.91
N HIS A 107 -12.41 2.27 -0.75
CA HIS A 107 -12.20 3.40 0.16
C HIS A 107 -11.18 4.37 -0.43
N SER A 108 -11.14 5.57 0.14
CA SER A 108 -10.14 6.58 -0.16
C SER A 108 -9.21 6.80 1.03
N HIS A 109 -8.03 7.33 0.74
CA HIS A 109 -7.07 7.72 1.78
C HIS A 109 -7.06 9.27 1.86
N PRO A 110 -7.90 9.87 2.71
CA PRO A 110 -7.91 11.31 2.87
C PRO A 110 -6.53 11.79 3.37
N ASN A 111 -6.12 12.96 2.90
CA ASN A 111 -4.82 13.56 3.19
C ASN A 111 -3.60 12.78 2.67
N SER A 112 -3.79 11.83 1.75
CA SER A 112 -2.69 11.18 1.05
C SER A 112 -2.58 11.70 -0.38
N ILE A 113 -1.40 12.18 -0.75
CA ILE A 113 -1.11 12.59 -2.13
C ILE A 113 -0.79 11.37 -2.99
N ILE A 114 -0.04 10.42 -2.43
CA ILE A 114 0.34 9.16 -3.06
C ILE A 114 0.01 8.02 -2.11
N SER A 115 -0.60 6.97 -2.64
CA SER A 115 -0.84 5.72 -1.93
C SER A 115 -0.13 4.58 -2.64
N GLY A 116 0.43 3.65 -1.87
CA GLY A 116 1.13 2.49 -2.40
C GLY A 116 0.77 1.20 -1.67
N VAL A 117 0.92 0.08 -2.34
CA VAL A 117 0.72 -1.26 -1.77
C VAL A 117 1.96 -2.11 -2.04
N TYR A 118 2.48 -2.74 -1.00
CA TYR A 118 3.49 -3.78 -1.09
C TYR A 118 2.90 -5.13 -0.69
N TYR A 119 3.01 -6.11 -1.57
CA TYR A 119 2.50 -7.45 -1.32
C TYR A 119 3.56 -8.30 -0.63
N VAL A 120 3.34 -8.59 0.66
CA VAL A 120 4.25 -9.44 1.47
C VAL A 120 4.13 -10.90 1.06
N ASP A 121 2.91 -11.40 1.06
CA ASP A 121 2.56 -12.76 0.69
C ASP A 121 1.32 -12.75 -0.19
N THR A 122 1.40 -13.43 -1.31
CA THR A 122 0.26 -13.61 -2.21
C THR A 122 0.17 -15.06 -2.69
N THR A 123 -1.02 -15.51 -3.01
CA THR A 123 -1.24 -16.78 -3.65
C THR A 123 -1.65 -16.55 -5.11
N ARG A 124 -1.52 -17.59 -5.96
CA ARG A 124 -1.98 -17.50 -7.36
C ARG A 124 -3.49 -17.20 -7.51
N LYS A 125 -4.25 -17.37 -6.42
CA LYS A 125 -5.71 -17.20 -6.40
C LYS A 125 -6.13 -15.97 -5.58
N CYS A 126 -5.21 -15.07 -5.21
CA CYS A 126 -5.59 -13.86 -4.51
C CYS A 126 -6.38 -12.93 -5.45
N ALA A 127 -7.33 -12.21 -4.86
CA ALA A 127 -8.07 -11.20 -5.61
C ALA A 127 -7.14 -10.06 -6.06
N PRO A 128 -7.36 -9.48 -7.25
CA PRO A 128 -6.61 -8.31 -7.69
C PRO A 128 -7.01 -7.07 -6.89
N ILE A 129 -6.14 -6.07 -6.87
CA ILE A 129 -6.53 -4.72 -6.50
C ILE A 129 -7.29 -4.11 -7.68
N ILE A 130 -8.35 -3.38 -7.38
CA ILE A 130 -9.19 -2.68 -8.37
C ILE A 130 -9.12 -1.19 -8.05
N PHE A 131 -8.84 -0.37 -9.06
CA PHE A 131 -8.73 1.09 -8.97
C PHE A 131 -9.98 1.78 -9.53
#